data_a77e57a902ca328894c56e28656000cc
#
_entry.id   a77e57a902ca328894c56e28656000cc
#
_cell.length_a   1.000
_cell.length_b   1.000
_cell.length_c   1.000
_cell.angle_alpha   90.00
_cell.angle_beta   90.00
_cell.angle_gamma   90.00
#
_symmetry.space_group_name_H-M   'P 1'
#
loop_
_entity.id
_entity.type
_entity.pdbx_description
1 polymer ?
#
loop_
_entity_poly.entity_id
_entity_poly.type
_entity_poly.pdbx_seq_one_letter_code
_entity_poly.pdbx_strand_id
1 'polypeptide(L)'
;EGYPGKRYYGGCEYVDVVEQIAIDRAKELFGCTYANVQPHSGAQANMAVYFALINPGDTVMGMNLAHGGHLTHGSPVNISGKYFNFVPYGVNENGYIDYDAFAEEALKIRPKLIVAGASAYPRIIDFQRISEIAKSVGAYLMVDMAHIAGLVAAGLHPSPVPYADVVTTTTHKTLRGPRGGMILSKEEFGPAI
;
A
#
# COMPACT_ATOMS: atom_id res chain seq x y z
N GLU A 1 13.20 -18.76 -7.53
CA GLU A 1 13.64 -17.82 -6.47
C GLU A 1 14.60 -16.78 -7.04
N GLY A 2 14.64 -15.60 -6.42
CA GLY A 2 15.44 -14.46 -6.86
C GLY A 2 14.68 -13.51 -7.77
N TYR A 3 15.40 -12.60 -8.40
CA TYR A 3 14.85 -11.54 -9.27
C TYR A 3 15.41 -11.66 -10.69
N PRO A 4 14.87 -10.98 -11.69
CA PRO A 4 15.40 -11.00 -13.04
C PRO A 4 16.91 -10.74 -13.09
N GLY A 5 17.65 -11.61 -13.78
CA GLY A 5 19.11 -11.59 -13.86
C GLY A 5 19.87 -12.03 -12.60
N LYS A 6 19.17 -12.35 -11.51
CA LYS A 6 19.75 -12.80 -10.21
C LYS A 6 18.97 -13.99 -9.66
N ARG A 7 18.74 -15.01 -10.49
CA ARG A 7 18.04 -16.23 -10.09
C ARG A 7 18.96 -17.21 -9.38
N TYR A 8 18.37 -17.96 -8.47
CA TYR A 8 19.06 -19.04 -7.77
C TYR A 8 19.22 -20.28 -8.67
N TYR A 9 18.24 -20.56 -9.52
CA TYR A 9 18.23 -21.69 -10.45
C TYR A 9 18.61 -21.26 -11.86
N GLY A 10 19.25 -22.18 -12.62
CA GLY A 10 19.48 -22.04 -14.06
C GLY A 10 18.20 -22.19 -14.87
N GLY A 11 18.20 -21.71 -16.12
CA GLY A 11 17.07 -21.83 -17.02
C GLY A 11 15.92 -20.85 -16.79
N CYS A 12 16.17 -19.77 -16.05
CA CYS A 12 15.16 -18.76 -15.72
C CYS A 12 15.12 -17.56 -16.68
N GLU A 13 15.95 -17.55 -17.71
CA GLU A 13 16.08 -16.42 -18.65
C GLU A 13 14.76 -16.03 -19.32
N TYR A 14 13.89 -16.99 -19.60
CA TYR A 14 12.57 -16.71 -20.20
C TYR A 14 11.56 -16.20 -19.18
N VAL A 15 11.65 -16.67 -17.93
CA VAL A 15 10.81 -16.17 -16.83
C VAL A 15 11.24 -14.74 -16.46
N ASP A 16 12.54 -14.45 -16.55
CA ASP A 16 13.07 -13.10 -16.36
C ASP A 16 12.43 -12.09 -17.34
N VAL A 17 12.27 -12.49 -18.61
CA VAL A 17 11.62 -11.65 -19.62
C VAL A 17 10.16 -11.37 -19.23
N VAL A 18 9.41 -12.38 -18.77
CA VAL A 18 8.00 -12.22 -18.36
C VAL A 18 7.88 -11.30 -17.16
N GLU A 19 8.72 -11.49 -16.15
CA GLU A 19 8.70 -10.67 -14.94
C GLU A 19 9.13 -9.23 -15.25
N GLN A 20 10.16 -9.04 -16.07
CA GLN A 20 10.61 -7.70 -16.48
C GLN A 20 9.52 -6.94 -17.24
N ILE A 21 8.79 -7.60 -18.17
CA ILE A 21 7.65 -6.99 -18.86
C ILE A 21 6.59 -6.51 -17.86
N ALA A 22 6.29 -7.31 -16.82
CA ALA A 22 5.32 -6.92 -15.80
C ALA A 22 5.81 -5.71 -14.98
N ILE A 23 7.09 -5.68 -14.61
CA ILE A 23 7.73 -4.55 -13.91
C ILE A 23 7.64 -3.28 -14.75
N ASP A 24 8.06 -3.34 -16.01
CA ASP A 24 8.10 -2.19 -16.91
C ASP A 24 6.70 -1.61 -17.15
N ARG A 25 5.71 -2.48 -17.40
CA ARG A 25 4.32 -2.07 -17.56
C ARG A 25 3.71 -1.48 -16.28
N ALA A 26 4.04 -2.02 -15.11
CA ALA A 26 3.61 -1.45 -13.83
C ALA A 26 4.18 -0.04 -13.63
N LYS A 27 5.47 0.16 -13.93
CA LYS A 27 6.13 1.47 -13.87
C LYS A 27 5.51 2.46 -14.84
N GLU A 28 5.29 2.06 -16.08
CA GLU A 28 4.67 2.92 -17.10
C GLU A 28 3.23 3.30 -16.72
N LEU A 29 2.43 2.31 -16.30
CA LEU A 29 1.01 2.51 -15.99
C LEU A 29 0.79 3.45 -14.79
N PHE A 30 1.60 3.34 -13.76
CA PHE A 30 1.41 4.06 -12.50
C PHE A 30 2.41 5.18 -12.25
N GLY A 31 3.45 5.31 -13.07
CA GLY A 31 4.47 6.36 -12.96
C GLY A 31 5.38 6.20 -11.74
N CYS A 32 5.67 4.98 -11.30
CA CYS A 32 6.57 4.69 -10.19
C CYS A 32 8.00 4.41 -10.67
N THR A 33 8.99 4.61 -9.78
CA THR A 33 10.39 4.34 -10.10
C THR A 33 10.78 2.88 -9.85
N TYR A 34 10.15 2.23 -8.88
CA TYR A 34 10.39 0.83 -8.53
C TYR A 34 9.09 0.04 -8.48
N ALA A 35 9.10 -1.20 -8.96
CA ALA A 35 7.97 -2.12 -8.89
C ALA A 35 8.44 -3.55 -8.58
N ASN A 36 7.77 -4.18 -7.62
CA ASN A 36 7.90 -5.61 -7.33
C ASN A 36 6.57 -6.29 -7.67
N VAL A 37 6.61 -7.25 -8.58
CA VAL A 37 5.42 -7.94 -9.11
C VAL A 37 5.31 -9.39 -8.59
N GLN A 38 6.15 -9.78 -7.64
CA GLN A 38 6.19 -11.15 -7.10
C GLN A 38 5.14 -11.48 -6.04
N PRO A 39 4.51 -10.52 -5.30
CA PRO A 39 3.49 -10.88 -4.32
C PRO A 39 2.35 -11.70 -4.94
N HIS A 40 1.94 -12.78 -4.29
CA HIS A 40 0.85 -13.64 -4.75
C HIS A 40 -0.54 -13.04 -4.43
N SER A 41 -0.59 -12.05 -3.54
CA SER A 41 -1.82 -11.39 -3.11
C SER A 41 -1.55 -9.99 -2.56
N GLY A 42 -2.59 -9.17 -2.44
CA GLY A 42 -2.50 -7.88 -1.74
C GLY A 42 -2.12 -8.04 -0.27
N ALA A 43 -2.58 -9.10 0.39
CA ALA A 43 -2.21 -9.38 1.79
C ALA A 43 -0.70 -9.64 1.92
N GLN A 44 -0.12 -10.42 1.02
CA GLN A 44 1.32 -10.65 0.99
C GLN A 44 2.10 -9.36 0.69
N ALA A 45 1.63 -8.55 -0.27
CA ALA A 45 2.23 -7.26 -0.57
C ALA A 45 2.24 -6.35 0.66
N ASN A 46 1.11 -6.23 1.36
CA ASN A 46 1.01 -5.42 2.58
C ASN A 46 1.96 -5.93 3.68
N MET A 47 2.03 -7.24 3.89
CA MET A 47 2.93 -7.82 4.89
C MET A 47 4.40 -7.59 4.54
N ALA A 48 4.77 -7.72 3.27
CA ALA A 48 6.14 -7.44 2.82
C ALA A 48 6.54 -5.99 3.16
N VAL A 49 5.66 -5.02 2.90
CA VAL A 49 5.90 -3.60 3.22
C VAL A 49 6.02 -3.38 4.72
N TYR A 50 5.14 -3.99 5.54
CA TYR A 50 5.24 -3.84 6.99
C TYR A 50 6.58 -4.34 7.52
N PHE A 51 6.98 -5.56 7.16
CA PHE A 51 8.24 -6.13 7.64
C PHE A 51 9.49 -5.50 7.04
N ALA A 52 9.38 -4.80 5.90
CA ALA A 52 10.48 -4.03 5.32
C ALA A 52 10.71 -2.69 6.01
N LEU A 53 9.62 -2.01 6.45
CA LEU A 53 9.68 -0.63 6.92
C LEU A 53 9.60 -0.46 8.44
N ILE A 54 8.95 -1.40 9.14
CA ILE A 54 8.68 -1.29 10.57
C ILE A 54 8.94 -2.62 11.29
N ASN A 55 9.01 -2.57 12.62
CA ASN A 55 9.25 -3.73 13.45
C ASN A 55 7.95 -4.22 14.13
N PRO A 56 7.83 -5.52 14.46
CA PRO A 56 6.75 -6.03 15.28
C PRO A 56 6.60 -5.22 16.58
N GLY A 57 5.36 -4.83 16.91
CA GLY A 57 5.05 -3.97 18.04
C GLY A 57 5.02 -2.47 17.74
N ASP A 58 5.53 -2.03 16.59
CA ASP A 58 5.43 -0.62 16.18
C ASP A 58 3.97 -0.19 16.01
N THR A 59 3.72 1.10 16.29
CA THR A 59 2.39 1.69 16.14
C THR A 59 2.15 2.10 14.70
N VAL A 60 0.99 1.68 14.17
CA VAL A 60 0.53 1.95 12.81
C VAL A 60 -0.86 2.57 12.86
N MET A 61 -1.15 3.53 12.00
CA MET A 61 -2.53 3.97 11.76
C MET A 61 -3.08 3.36 10.49
N GLY A 62 -4.33 2.88 10.55
CA GLY A 62 -5.04 2.33 9.39
C GLY A 62 -6.52 2.64 9.44
N MET A 63 -7.22 2.58 8.31
CA MET A 63 -8.65 2.83 8.28
C MET A 63 -9.42 1.75 9.04
N ASN A 64 -10.36 2.17 9.89
CA ASN A 64 -11.23 1.28 10.65
C ASN A 64 -11.99 0.34 9.71
N LEU A 65 -11.98 -0.96 10.03
CA LEU A 65 -12.65 -2.00 9.23
C LEU A 65 -14.14 -1.70 9.05
N ALA A 66 -14.82 -1.23 10.11
CA ALA A 66 -16.24 -0.87 10.07
C ALA A 66 -16.53 0.38 9.22
N HIS A 67 -15.52 1.19 8.92
CA HIS A 67 -15.61 2.38 8.09
C HIS A 67 -15.08 2.17 6.67
N GLY A 68 -14.84 0.94 6.28
CA GLY A 68 -14.40 0.57 4.93
C GLY A 68 -12.94 0.14 4.80
N GLY A 69 -12.22 -0.03 5.90
CA GLY A 69 -10.84 -0.56 5.90
C GLY A 69 -10.75 -2.00 5.39
N HIS A 70 -9.53 -2.53 5.35
CA HIS A 70 -9.26 -3.91 4.96
C HIS A 70 -8.77 -4.73 6.17
N LEU A 71 -8.95 -6.06 6.14
CA LEU A 71 -8.46 -6.94 7.20
C LEU A 71 -6.97 -6.77 7.48
N THR A 72 -6.17 -6.58 6.43
CA THR A 72 -4.71 -6.38 6.55
C THR A 72 -4.30 -4.98 7.01
N HIS A 73 -5.26 -4.12 7.31
CA HIS A 73 -5.03 -2.79 7.89
C HIS A 73 -5.29 -2.78 9.41
N GLY A 74 -4.89 -3.86 10.11
CA GLY A 74 -4.89 -3.91 11.56
C GLY A 74 -6.05 -4.65 12.21
N SER A 75 -6.82 -5.44 11.47
CA SER A 75 -7.87 -6.26 12.09
C SER A 75 -7.26 -7.23 13.12
N PRO A 76 -7.83 -7.35 14.33
CA PRO A 76 -7.31 -8.25 15.38
C PRO A 76 -7.25 -9.73 15.00
N VAL A 77 -8.06 -10.14 14.02
CA VAL A 77 -8.05 -11.52 13.51
C VAL A 77 -7.02 -11.74 12.40
N ASN A 78 -6.39 -10.68 11.92
CA ASN A 78 -5.38 -10.70 10.87
C ASN A 78 -3.96 -10.63 11.46
N ILE A 79 -2.97 -11.13 10.72
CA ILE A 79 -1.57 -11.06 11.12
C ILE A 79 -1.13 -9.61 11.38
N SER A 80 -1.63 -8.64 10.62
CA SER A 80 -1.30 -7.21 10.82
C SER A 80 -1.66 -6.72 12.23
N GLY A 81 -2.87 -6.99 12.70
CA GLY A 81 -3.31 -6.63 14.04
C GLY A 81 -2.71 -7.48 15.17
N LYS A 82 -2.09 -8.62 14.83
CA LYS A 82 -1.39 -9.47 15.80
C LYS A 82 0.07 -9.08 16.01
N TYR A 83 0.71 -8.56 14.98
CA TYR A 83 2.14 -8.22 15.01
C TYR A 83 2.40 -6.74 15.29
N PHE A 84 1.47 -5.86 14.92
CA PHE A 84 1.63 -4.41 15.03
C PHE A 84 0.52 -3.81 15.88
N ASN A 85 0.82 -2.67 16.51
CA ASN A 85 -0.14 -1.93 17.31
C ASN A 85 -0.93 -0.96 16.43
N PHE A 86 -2.07 -1.42 15.88
CA PHE A 86 -2.89 -0.58 15.00
C PHE A 86 -3.86 0.31 15.77
N VAL A 87 -3.82 1.60 15.47
CA VAL A 87 -4.78 2.61 15.91
C VAL A 87 -5.63 3.02 14.71
N PRO A 88 -6.95 2.81 14.74
CA PRO A 88 -7.80 3.10 13.60
C PRO A 88 -8.11 4.59 13.47
N TYR A 89 -8.12 5.11 12.24
CA TYR A 89 -8.82 6.34 11.89
C TYR A 89 -10.14 6.01 11.17
N GLY A 90 -11.06 6.96 11.10
CA GLY A 90 -12.39 6.68 10.59
C GLY A 90 -12.98 7.81 9.74
N VAL A 91 -14.28 7.73 9.56
CA VAL A 91 -15.09 8.74 8.88
C VAL A 91 -15.95 9.49 9.89
N ASN A 92 -16.29 10.73 9.57
CA ASN A 92 -17.26 11.55 10.31
C ASN A 92 -18.70 11.07 10.05
N GLU A 93 -19.68 11.72 10.68
CA GLU A 93 -21.13 11.43 10.56
C GLU A 93 -21.67 11.55 9.11
N ASN A 94 -20.98 12.29 8.25
CA ASN A 94 -21.35 12.44 6.84
C ASN A 94 -20.65 11.40 5.93
N GLY A 95 -19.88 10.47 6.50
CA GLY A 95 -19.19 9.40 5.80
C GLY A 95 -17.94 9.86 5.04
N TYR A 96 -17.33 10.99 5.42
CA TYR A 96 -16.03 11.44 4.91
C TYR A 96 -14.92 11.14 5.90
N ILE A 97 -13.72 10.80 5.39
CA ILE A 97 -12.53 10.73 6.24
C ILE A 97 -12.36 12.07 6.95
N ASP A 98 -12.27 12.02 8.28
CA ASP A 98 -12.03 13.20 9.11
C ASP A 98 -10.53 13.44 9.20
N TYR A 99 -10.00 14.20 8.25
CA TYR A 99 -8.55 14.47 8.16
C TYR A 99 -8.02 15.30 9.34
N ASP A 100 -8.86 16.13 9.97
CA ASP A 100 -8.44 16.93 11.12
C ASP A 100 -8.31 16.07 12.37
N ALA A 101 -9.33 15.26 12.67
CA ALA A 101 -9.25 14.26 13.75
C ALA A 101 -8.14 13.24 13.51
N PHE A 102 -7.91 12.85 12.25
CA PHE A 102 -6.81 11.97 11.88
C PHE A 102 -5.46 12.61 12.18
N ALA A 103 -5.25 13.88 11.81
CA ALA A 103 -4.01 14.61 12.08
C ALA A 103 -3.75 14.77 13.58
N GLU A 104 -4.79 15.15 14.35
CA GLU A 104 -4.69 15.27 15.80
C GLU A 104 -4.29 13.97 16.47
N GLU A 105 -4.89 12.85 16.07
CA GLU A 105 -4.58 11.54 16.61
C GLU A 105 -3.16 11.10 16.20
N ALA A 106 -2.76 11.32 14.95
CA ALA A 106 -1.41 11.02 14.47
C ALA A 106 -0.34 11.77 15.29
N LEU A 107 -0.58 13.04 15.64
CA LEU A 107 0.31 13.84 16.48
C LEU A 107 0.45 13.27 17.91
N LYS A 108 -0.64 12.72 18.47
CA LYS A 108 -0.64 12.12 19.81
C LYS A 108 0.13 10.81 19.85
N ILE A 109 -0.16 9.91 18.92
CA ILE A 109 0.37 8.54 18.96
C ILE A 109 1.70 8.37 18.24
N ARG A 110 2.06 9.28 17.33
CA ARG A 110 3.29 9.27 16.52
C ARG A 110 3.55 7.89 15.89
N PRO A 111 2.68 7.42 14.97
CA PRO A 111 2.85 6.13 14.37
C PRO A 111 4.14 6.05 13.55
N LYS A 112 4.68 4.85 13.36
CA LYS A 112 5.81 4.61 12.45
C LYS A 112 5.37 4.52 10.99
N LEU A 113 4.13 4.08 10.77
CA LEU A 113 3.54 3.90 9.45
C LEU A 113 2.08 4.35 9.48
N ILE A 114 1.65 5.01 8.43
CA ILE A 114 0.25 5.28 8.11
C ILE A 114 -0.13 4.46 6.90
N VAL A 115 -1.22 3.69 7.00
CA VAL A 115 -1.81 2.91 5.91
C VAL A 115 -3.08 3.61 5.45
N ALA A 116 -3.07 4.10 4.23
CA ALA A 116 -4.22 4.67 3.57
C ALA A 116 -4.78 3.70 2.51
N GLY A 117 -5.99 3.98 2.03
CA GLY A 117 -6.73 3.11 1.14
C GLY A 117 -7.84 2.36 1.88
N ALA A 118 -8.81 1.89 1.14
CA ALA A 118 -10.00 1.27 1.69
C ALA A 118 -10.60 0.23 0.75
N SER A 119 -11.33 -0.74 1.32
CA SER A 119 -12.12 -1.72 0.56
C SER A 119 -13.49 -1.16 0.19
N ALA A 120 -14.06 -0.32 1.02
CA ALA A 120 -15.45 0.14 0.89
C ALA A 120 -15.59 1.63 1.27
N TYR A 121 -14.86 2.50 0.58
CA TYR A 121 -14.97 3.95 0.71
C TYR A 121 -15.23 4.56 -0.67
N PRO A 122 -16.46 5.03 -0.96
CA PRO A 122 -16.87 5.41 -2.32
C PRO A 122 -16.56 6.88 -2.68
N ARG A 123 -15.62 7.51 -2.01
CA ARG A 123 -15.26 8.91 -2.20
C ARG A 123 -13.79 9.05 -2.56
N ILE A 124 -13.42 10.22 -3.07
CA ILE A 124 -12.02 10.57 -3.33
C ILE A 124 -11.25 10.59 -2.01
N ILE A 125 -10.08 9.94 -2.02
CA ILE A 125 -9.12 9.98 -0.90
C ILE A 125 -8.08 11.05 -1.24
N ASP A 126 -7.88 11.99 -0.32
CA ASP A 126 -6.86 13.03 -0.44
C ASP A 126 -5.51 12.52 0.04
N PHE A 127 -4.77 11.89 -0.88
CA PHE A 127 -3.45 11.34 -0.58
C PHE A 127 -2.41 12.40 -0.28
N GLN A 128 -2.55 13.61 -0.84
CA GLN A 128 -1.66 14.72 -0.53
C GLN A 128 -1.77 15.08 0.96
N ARG A 129 -2.99 15.28 1.44
CA ARG A 129 -3.23 15.64 2.84
C ARG A 129 -2.76 14.54 3.80
N ILE A 130 -2.98 13.27 3.46
CA ILE A 130 -2.47 12.15 4.26
C ILE A 130 -0.92 12.14 4.27
N SER A 131 -0.29 12.43 3.14
CA SER A 131 1.19 12.55 3.07
C SER A 131 1.72 13.68 3.95
N GLU A 132 1.03 14.81 3.99
CA GLU A 132 1.39 15.93 4.87
C GLU A 132 1.27 15.54 6.35
N ILE A 133 0.21 14.83 6.72
CA ILE A 133 0.03 14.28 8.07
C ILE A 133 1.17 13.30 8.41
N ALA A 134 1.48 12.35 7.53
CA ALA A 134 2.54 11.37 7.75
C ALA A 134 3.90 12.07 7.97
N LYS A 135 4.24 13.04 7.12
CA LYS A 135 5.47 13.83 7.24
C LYS A 135 5.54 14.62 8.55
N SER A 136 4.42 15.18 9.01
CA SER A 136 4.37 15.98 10.23
C SER A 136 4.74 15.18 11.49
N VAL A 137 4.56 13.87 11.48
CA VAL A 137 4.85 12.95 12.60
C VAL A 137 6.07 12.06 12.34
N GLY A 138 6.69 12.17 11.17
CA GLY A 138 7.85 11.34 10.78
C GLY A 138 7.47 9.87 10.47
N ALA A 139 6.24 9.63 10.04
CA ALA A 139 5.75 8.31 9.67
C ALA A 139 5.97 8.04 8.18
N TYR A 140 6.20 6.78 7.81
CA TYR A 140 6.06 6.32 6.43
C TYR A 140 4.60 6.37 6.01
N LEU A 141 4.35 6.60 4.71
CA LEU A 141 3.02 6.48 4.10
C LEU A 141 2.98 5.31 3.14
N MET A 142 2.18 4.30 3.47
CA MET A 142 1.79 3.22 2.57
C MET A 142 0.35 3.44 2.11
N VAL A 143 0.09 3.28 0.81
CA VAL A 143 -1.26 3.29 0.26
C VAL A 143 -1.60 1.96 -0.38
N ASP A 144 -2.63 1.29 0.12
CA ASP A 144 -3.23 0.13 -0.52
C ASP A 144 -4.35 0.60 -1.47
N MET A 145 -4.05 0.63 -2.76
CA MET A 145 -5.00 1.08 -3.78
C MET A 145 -5.76 -0.06 -4.47
N ALA A 146 -5.74 -1.28 -3.91
CA ALA A 146 -6.26 -2.48 -4.57
C ALA A 146 -7.69 -2.32 -5.12
N HIS A 147 -8.58 -1.66 -4.38
CA HIS A 147 -9.97 -1.46 -4.81
C HIS A 147 -10.14 -0.36 -5.86
N ILE A 148 -9.22 0.58 -5.96
CA ILE A 148 -9.30 1.73 -6.87
C ILE A 148 -8.21 1.72 -7.95
N ALA A 149 -7.36 0.71 -8.01
CA ALA A 149 -6.22 0.68 -8.95
C ALA A 149 -6.62 0.86 -10.41
N GLY A 150 -7.74 0.27 -10.83
CA GLY A 150 -8.28 0.49 -12.17
C GLY A 150 -8.77 1.91 -12.42
N LEU A 151 -9.34 2.56 -11.40
CA LEU A 151 -9.76 3.97 -11.48
C LEU A 151 -8.54 4.90 -11.53
N VAL A 152 -7.50 4.60 -10.76
CA VAL A 152 -6.23 5.33 -10.79
C VAL A 152 -5.58 5.21 -12.16
N ALA A 153 -5.49 3.99 -12.70
CA ALA A 153 -4.93 3.75 -14.03
C ALA A 153 -5.72 4.46 -15.15
N ALA A 154 -7.03 4.62 -14.97
CA ALA A 154 -7.89 5.34 -15.92
C ALA A 154 -7.95 6.87 -15.69
N GLY A 155 -7.24 7.40 -14.69
CA GLY A 155 -7.27 8.83 -14.35
C GLY A 155 -8.58 9.31 -13.71
N LEU A 156 -9.42 8.39 -13.22
CA LEU A 156 -10.72 8.69 -12.60
C LEU A 156 -10.65 8.86 -11.07
N HIS A 157 -9.54 8.48 -10.47
CA HIS A 157 -9.20 8.73 -9.08
C HIS A 157 -7.76 9.25 -9.01
N PRO A 158 -7.43 10.20 -8.12
CA PRO A 158 -6.06 10.65 -7.94
C PRO A 158 -5.10 9.50 -7.65
N SER A 159 -3.91 9.54 -8.24
CA SER A 159 -2.87 8.56 -7.98
C SER A 159 -2.22 8.79 -6.61
N PRO A 160 -2.03 7.74 -5.79
CA PRO A 160 -1.25 7.83 -4.56
C PRO A 160 0.26 7.90 -4.80
N VAL A 161 0.74 7.44 -5.97
CA VAL A 161 2.18 7.25 -6.25
C VAL A 161 3.03 8.50 -6.01
N PRO A 162 2.60 9.73 -6.37
CA PRO A 162 3.39 10.92 -6.10
C PRO A 162 3.54 11.27 -4.61
N TYR A 163 2.66 10.77 -3.76
CA TYR A 163 2.55 11.16 -2.35
C TYR A 163 3.05 10.10 -1.37
N ALA A 164 2.83 8.82 -1.69
CA ALA A 164 3.19 7.69 -0.85
C ALA A 164 4.68 7.32 -0.95
N ASP A 165 5.20 6.72 0.09
CA ASP A 165 6.51 6.09 0.07
C ASP A 165 6.43 4.73 -0.64
N VAL A 166 5.38 3.99 -0.33
CA VAL A 166 5.08 2.69 -0.94
C VAL A 166 3.59 2.58 -1.25
N VAL A 167 3.27 2.01 -2.40
CA VAL A 167 1.90 1.71 -2.82
C VAL A 167 1.77 0.21 -3.06
N THR A 168 0.73 -0.40 -2.52
CA THR A 168 0.38 -1.79 -2.79
C THR A 168 -0.91 -1.90 -3.58
N THR A 169 -1.05 -2.96 -4.34
CA THR A 169 -2.30 -3.28 -5.03
C THR A 169 -2.43 -4.76 -5.30
N THR A 170 -3.64 -5.20 -5.57
CA THR A 170 -3.93 -6.46 -6.25
C THR A 170 -4.03 -6.23 -7.75
N THR A 171 -3.88 -7.30 -8.53
CA THR A 171 -4.05 -7.25 -9.98
C THR A 171 -5.44 -7.66 -10.46
N HIS A 172 -6.25 -8.28 -9.60
CA HIS A 172 -7.50 -8.98 -9.96
C HIS A 172 -8.80 -8.31 -9.53
N LYS A 173 -8.75 -7.08 -9.00
CA LYS A 173 -9.94 -6.28 -8.64
C LYS A 173 -10.28 -5.31 -9.77
N THR A 174 -10.34 -4.01 -9.51
CA THR A 174 -10.65 -3.01 -10.56
C THR A 174 -9.60 -2.96 -11.68
N LEU A 175 -8.37 -3.42 -11.42
CA LEU A 175 -7.34 -3.54 -12.46
C LEU A 175 -7.62 -4.68 -13.46
N ARG A 176 -8.51 -5.63 -13.12
CA ARG A 176 -9.08 -6.68 -13.99
C ARG A 176 -8.05 -7.65 -14.57
N GLY A 177 -6.92 -7.85 -13.90
CA GLY A 177 -5.89 -8.82 -14.31
C GLY A 177 -6.05 -10.19 -13.64
N PRO A 178 -5.13 -11.12 -13.90
CA PRO A 178 -5.03 -12.37 -13.16
C PRO A 178 -4.74 -12.13 -11.68
N ARG A 179 -5.02 -13.11 -10.85
CA ARG A 179 -4.81 -13.01 -9.40
C ARG A 179 -3.33 -12.85 -9.07
N GLY A 180 -3.03 -11.83 -8.30
CA GLY A 180 -1.69 -11.49 -7.83
C GLY A 180 -1.69 -10.17 -7.06
N GLY A 181 -0.50 -9.72 -6.69
CA GLY A 181 -0.26 -8.44 -6.04
C GLY A 181 0.96 -7.74 -6.62
N MET A 182 1.07 -6.45 -6.35
CA MET A 182 2.22 -5.63 -6.71
C MET A 182 2.56 -4.66 -5.59
N ILE A 183 3.83 -4.30 -5.51
CA ILE A 183 4.32 -3.22 -4.67
C ILE A 183 5.02 -2.21 -5.58
N LEU A 184 4.63 -0.95 -5.46
CA LEU A 184 5.22 0.18 -6.19
C LEU A 184 5.87 1.09 -5.16
N SER A 185 7.05 1.61 -5.42
CA SER A 185 7.71 2.48 -4.45
C SER A 185 8.58 3.55 -5.10
N LYS A 186 9.03 4.48 -4.27
CA LYS A 186 10.19 5.31 -4.57
C LYS A 186 11.45 4.43 -4.61
N GLU A 187 12.46 4.87 -5.34
CA GLU A 187 13.71 4.12 -5.54
C GLU A 187 14.39 3.73 -4.22
N GLU A 188 14.37 4.63 -3.25
CA GLU A 188 15.03 4.43 -1.95
C GLU A 188 14.48 3.24 -1.15
N PHE A 189 13.22 2.84 -1.36
CA PHE A 189 12.58 1.71 -0.68
C PHE A 189 12.68 0.40 -1.46
N GLY A 190 12.99 0.48 -2.76
CA GLY A 190 13.04 -0.69 -3.65
C GLY A 190 13.91 -1.83 -3.15
N PRO A 191 15.17 -1.58 -2.73
CA PRO A 191 16.06 -2.65 -2.28
C PRO A 191 15.62 -3.38 -1.01
N ALA A 192 14.74 -2.79 -0.20
CA ALA A 192 14.23 -3.39 1.04
C ALA A 192 12.92 -4.18 0.82
N ILE A 193 12.26 -3.97 -0.32
CA ILE A 193 10.96 -4.54 -0.70
C ILE A 193 11.12 -5.50 -1.87
#